data_cfc1309df5edda84424b64e7d04851f3
#
_entry.id   cfc1309df5edda84424b64e7d04851f3
#
_cell.length_a   1.000
_cell.length_b   1.000
_cell.length_c   1.000
_cell.angle_alpha   90.00
_cell.angle_beta   90.00
_cell.angle_gamma   90.00
#
_symmetry.space_group_name_H-M   'P 1'
#
loop_
_entity.id
_entity.type
_entity.pdbx_description
1 polymer ?
#
loop_
_entity_poly.entity_id
_entity_poly.type
_entity_poly.pdbx_seq_one_letter_code
_entity_poly.pdbx_strand_id
1 'polypeptide(L)'
;MSKKNINFIQGSGFLAKAFKKKLAFFKKNKIILYAAGISNSLENKNKEFKREFKRIEEFIKSNNKKIVYISTCSIFDKSRNHAYVKNKIKIEKLIKLKVKKYIIIRLPELVGSNKNPNTLVNFFYNKIIEKKKFNLWINAKRNLLDIEDVVKMTIYYVNIFKNKNKDINLLNTKFYYASEILENLEKITKKKAVFNKKKIKSYKFKIKNELKSKAIKDLSLRFNKSYLNHILKKYYNK
;
A
#
# COMPACT_ATOMS: atom_id res chain seq x y z
N MET A 1 -8.74 32.87 -18.73
CA MET A 1 -8.06 31.96 -17.80
C MET A 1 -8.22 30.51 -18.26
N SER A 2 -7.16 29.87 -18.72
CA SER A 2 -7.20 28.48 -19.21
C SER A 2 -7.60 27.55 -18.07
N LYS A 3 -8.67 26.78 -18.24
CA LYS A 3 -9.07 25.72 -17.29
C LYS A 3 -7.94 24.68 -17.24
N LYS A 4 -7.04 24.79 -16.26
CA LYS A 4 -6.03 23.73 -16.02
C LYS A 4 -6.76 22.40 -15.93
N ASN A 5 -6.50 21.49 -16.86
CA ASN A 5 -7.05 20.13 -16.83
C ASN A 5 -6.62 19.45 -15.52
N ILE A 6 -7.56 19.31 -14.59
CA ILE A 6 -7.29 18.73 -13.27
C ILE A 6 -7.17 17.22 -13.41
N ASN A 7 -5.97 16.70 -13.14
CA ASN A 7 -5.80 15.26 -13.03
C ASN A 7 -6.30 14.78 -11.65
N PHE A 8 -7.41 14.06 -11.64
CA PHE A 8 -8.03 13.54 -10.41
C PHE A 8 -7.32 12.31 -9.81
N ILE A 9 -6.36 11.72 -10.52
CA ILE A 9 -5.49 10.66 -9.99
C ILE A 9 -4.05 11.08 -10.21
N GLN A 10 -3.39 11.52 -9.15
CA GLN A 10 -1.99 11.93 -9.18
C GLN A 10 -1.08 10.72 -9.01
N GLY A 11 -0.16 10.53 -9.97
CA GLY A 11 0.79 9.43 -10.00
C GLY A 11 0.71 8.58 -11.27
N SER A 12 1.77 7.83 -11.52
CA SER A 12 1.91 6.92 -12.67
C SER A 12 2.26 5.49 -12.26
N GLY A 13 2.47 5.26 -10.95
CA GLY A 13 2.88 3.98 -10.40
C GLY A 13 1.75 2.95 -10.32
N PHE A 14 2.07 1.81 -9.72
CA PHE A 14 1.18 0.65 -9.57
C PHE A 14 -0.19 1.01 -8.99
N LEU A 15 -0.23 1.73 -7.86
CA LEU A 15 -1.47 2.18 -7.24
C LEU A 15 -2.27 3.12 -8.15
N ALA A 16 -1.64 4.15 -8.70
CA ALA A 16 -2.33 5.10 -9.57
C ALA A 16 -2.96 4.39 -10.78
N LYS A 17 -2.25 3.44 -11.40
CA LYS A 17 -2.76 2.62 -12.52
C LYS A 17 -3.98 1.79 -12.10
N ALA A 18 -3.98 1.18 -10.92
CA ALA A 18 -5.11 0.40 -10.42
C ALA A 18 -6.39 1.26 -10.26
N PHE A 19 -6.23 2.50 -9.83
CA PHE A 19 -7.35 3.43 -9.66
C PHE A 19 -7.84 4.08 -10.95
N LYS A 20 -7.13 4.00 -12.08
CA LYS A 20 -7.55 4.61 -13.36
C LYS A 20 -8.96 4.17 -13.77
N LYS A 21 -9.33 2.90 -13.56
CA LYS A 21 -10.67 2.37 -13.83
C LYS A 21 -11.78 3.03 -12.98
N LYS A 22 -11.42 3.77 -11.95
CA LYS A 22 -12.33 4.49 -11.04
C LYS A 22 -12.24 6.02 -11.20
N LEU A 23 -11.64 6.51 -12.26
CA LEU A 23 -11.47 7.94 -12.53
C LEU A 23 -12.81 8.70 -12.50
N ALA A 24 -13.87 8.13 -13.05
CA ALA A 24 -15.21 8.72 -13.06
C ALA A 24 -15.74 9.01 -11.63
N PHE A 25 -15.48 8.09 -10.66
CA PHE A 25 -15.83 8.30 -9.27
C PHE A 25 -15.15 9.56 -8.69
N PHE A 26 -13.85 9.69 -8.89
CA PHE A 26 -13.08 10.83 -8.38
C PHE A 26 -13.48 12.15 -9.04
N LYS A 27 -13.75 12.16 -10.35
CA LYS A 27 -14.28 13.32 -11.09
C LYS A 27 -15.64 13.75 -10.57
N LYS A 28 -16.61 12.82 -10.49
CA LYS A 28 -17.98 13.07 -10.01
C LYS A 28 -17.99 13.67 -8.60
N ASN A 29 -17.15 13.17 -7.71
CA ASN A 29 -17.09 13.61 -6.31
C ASN A 29 -16.16 14.83 -6.10
N LYS A 30 -15.47 15.32 -7.13
CA LYS A 30 -14.47 16.41 -7.06
C LYS A 30 -13.36 16.13 -6.04
N ILE A 31 -12.93 14.87 -5.92
CA ILE A 31 -11.92 14.37 -4.98
C ILE A 31 -10.66 13.99 -5.77
N ILE A 32 -9.49 14.35 -5.29
CA ILE A 32 -8.22 13.96 -5.91
C ILE A 32 -7.58 12.81 -5.11
N LEU A 33 -7.28 11.70 -5.79
CA LEU A 33 -6.45 10.66 -5.26
C LEU A 33 -4.97 11.00 -5.48
N TYR A 34 -4.20 11.13 -4.41
CA TYR A 34 -2.76 11.35 -4.49
C TYR A 34 -2.01 10.04 -4.20
N ALA A 35 -1.55 9.37 -5.25
CA ALA A 35 -0.79 8.13 -5.25
C ALA A 35 0.58 8.28 -5.94
N ALA A 36 1.18 9.50 -5.89
CA ALA A 36 2.44 9.86 -6.54
C ALA A 36 3.66 9.76 -5.59
N GLY A 37 3.53 9.00 -4.51
CA GLY A 37 4.60 8.85 -3.53
C GLY A 37 5.66 7.81 -3.91
N ILE A 38 6.80 7.84 -3.20
CA ILE A 38 7.83 6.81 -3.28
C ILE A 38 7.21 5.47 -2.87
N SER A 39 7.40 4.45 -3.72
CA SER A 39 6.89 3.09 -3.52
C SER A 39 7.93 2.12 -2.96
N ASN A 40 9.24 2.45 -3.07
CA ASN A 40 10.32 1.65 -2.51
C ASN A 40 10.48 1.96 -1.02
N SER A 41 10.09 1.03 -0.15
CA SER A 41 10.21 1.19 1.30
C SER A 41 11.68 1.13 1.79
N LEU A 42 12.60 0.69 0.95
CA LEU A 42 14.05 0.64 1.20
C LEU A 42 14.79 1.86 0.64
N GLU A 43 14.05 2.86 0.13
CA GLU A 43 14.67 4.09 -0.37
C GLU A 43 15.42 4.81 0.76
N ASN A 44 16.61 5.28 0.46
CA ASN A 44 17.48 5.97 1.42
C ASN A 44 18.04 7.29 0.87
N LYS A 45 17.76 7.64 -0.39
CA LYS A 45 18.28 8.85 -1.03
C LYS A 45 17.48 10.07 -0.60
N ASN A 46 18.09 10.97 0.16
CA ASN A 46 17.47 12.20 0.61
C ASN A 46 16.89 13.07 -0.53
N LYS A 47 17.53 13.05 -1.71
CA LYS A 47 17.06 13.76 -2.90
C LYS A 47 15.64 13.32 -3.29
N GLU A 48 15.34 12.02 -3.24
CA GLU A 48 14.05 11.49 -3.60
C GLU A 48 12.97 11.92 -2.59
N PHE A 49 13.28 11.92 -1.30
CA PHE A 49 12.37 12.39 -0.26
C PHE A 49 12.09 13.89 -0.34
N LYS A 50 13.13 14.70 -0.59
CA LYS A 50 12.97 16.15 -0.82
C LYS A 50 12.09 16.40 -2.05
N ARG A 51 12.29 15.66 -3.14
CA ARG A 51 11.49 15.76 -4.36
C ARG A 51 10.02 15.39 -4.13
N GLU A 52 9.75 14.28 -3.40
CA GLU A 52 8.38 13.87 -3.05
C GLU A 52 7.71 14.96 -2.21
N PHE A 53 8.39 15.46 -1.19
CA PHE A 53 7.86 16.48 -0.29
C PHE A 53 7.53 17.79 -1.02
N LYS A 54 8.45 18.30 -1.83
CA LYS A 54 8.25 19.51 -2.64
C LYS A 54 7.07 19.36 -3.60
N ARG A 55 6.98 18.22 -4.30
CA ARG A 55 5.89 17.93 -5.23
C ARG A 55 4.51 17.94 -4.56
N ILE A 56 4.37 17.33 -3.39
CA ILE A 56 3.08 17.32 -2.70
C ILE A 56 2.77 18.69 -2.10
N GLU A 57 3.75 19.43 -1.63
CA GLU A 57 3.57 20.78 -1.13
C GLU A 57 3.07 21.74 -2.23
N GLU A 58 3.70 21.72 -3.40
CA GLU A 58 3.27 22.48 -4.58
C GLU A 58 1.86 22.09 -5.02
N PHE A 59 1.57 20.79 -5.01
CA PHE A 59 0.26 20.26 -5.32
C PHE A 59 -0.82 20.77 -4.36
N ILE A 60 -0.54 20.79 -3.06
CA ILE A 60 -1.47 21.30 -2.04
C ILE A 60 -1.73 22.80 -2.25
N LYS A 61 -0.68 23.60 -2.53
CA LYS A 61 -0.82 25.04 -2.79
C LYS A 61 -1.68 25.34 -4.03
N SER A 62 -1.62 24.49 -5.04
CA SER A 62 -2.36 24.66 -6.31
C SER A 62 -3.77 24.07 -6.32
N ASN A 63 -4.23 23.46 -5.22
CA ASN A 63 -5.50 22.74 -5.16
C ASN A 63 -6.29 23.03 -3.89
N ASN A 64 -7.60 23.27 -4.07
CA ASN A 64 -8.55 23.45 -2.97
C ASN A 64 -9.52 22.27 -2.81
N LYS A 65 -9.33 21.18 -3.57
CA LYS A 65 -10.19 20.00 -3.54
C LYS A 65 -9.84 19.07 -2.40
N LYS A 66 -10.77 18.20 -2.05
CA LYS A 66 -10.51 17.11 -1.11
C LYS A 66 -9.41 16.19 -1.65
N ILE A 67 -8.42 15.87 -0.81
CA ILE A 67 -7.32 14.98 -1.15
C ILE A 67 -7.48 13.65 -0.43
N VAL A 68 -7.42 12.55 -1.17
CA VAL A 68 -7.22 11.21 -0.64
C VAL A 68 -5.74 10.86 -0.83
N TYR A 69 -4.98 10.87 0.26
CA TYR A 69 -3.55 10.54 0.24
C TYR A 69 -3.33 9.08 0.59
N ILE A 70 -2.55 8.38 -0.25
CA ILE A 70 -2.15 7.00 0.03
C ILE A 70 -0.84 6.98 0.80
N SER A 71 -0.92 6.51 2.04
CA SER A 71 0.19 6.33 2.98
C SER A 71 0.45 4.85 3.27
N THR A 72 1.22 4.55 4.29
CA THR A 72 1.65 3.20 4.66
C THR A 72 1.37 2.85 6.11
N CYS A 73 1.00 1.61 6.37
CA CYS A 73 0.92 1.06 7.74
C CYS A 73 2.31 0.90 8.40
N SER A 74 3.39 1.02 7.64
CA SER A 74 4.76 0.94 8.20
C SER A 74 5.07 2.05 9.20
N ILE A 75 4.28 3.13 9.25
CA ILE A 75 4.44 4.19 10.27
C ILE A 75 4.21 3.68 11.70
N PHE A 76 3.51 2.57 11.87
CA PHE A 76 3.27 1.93 13.18
C PHE A 76 4.37 0.93 13.55
N ASP A 77 5.31 0.66 12.65
CA ASP A 77 6.42 -0.25 12.87
C ASP A 77 7.60 0.50 13.50
N LYS A 78 7.67 0.50 14.84
CA LYS A 78 8.72 1.17 15.60
C LYS A 78 10.13 0.63 15.29
N SER A 79 10.25 -0.60 14.77
CA SER A 79 11.54 -1.16 14.35
C SER A 79 12.02 -0.57 13.02
N ARG A 80 11.11 0.04 12.26
CA ARG A 80 11.38 0.66 10.96
C ARG A 80 11.53 2.17 11.07
N ASN A 81 12.56 2.62 11.77
CA ASN A 81 12.88 4.06 11.84
C ASN A 81 13.63 4.54 10.57
N HIS A 82 13.19 4.08 9.40
CA HIS A 82 13.83 4.39 8.12
C HIS A 82 13.38 5.75 7.58
N ALA A 83 14.23 6.35 6.74
CA ALA A 83 13.96 7.62 6.07
C ALA A 83 12.61 7.63 5.34
N TYR A 84 12.23 6.52 4.71
CA TYR A 84 10.92 6.33 4.09
C TYR A 84 9.74 6.57 5.06
N VAL A 85 9.77 5.95 6.24
CA VAL A 85 8.70 6.09 7.25
C VAL A 85 8.64 7.52 7.78
N LYS A 86 9.80 8.10 8.10
CA LYS A 86 9.90 9.51 8.54
C LYS A 86 9.31 10.46 7.50
N ASN A 87 9.60 10.24 6.22
CA ASN A 87 9.05 11.05 5.14
C ASN A 87 7.52 10.91 5.03
N LYS A 88 6.98 9.70 5.12
CA LYS A 88 5.52 9.49 5.11
C LYS A 88 4.83 10.20 6.28
N ILE A 89 5.37 10.12 7.48
CA ILE A 89 4.86 10.85 8.65
C ILE A 89 4.91 12.36 8.42
N LYS A 90 6.02 12.88 7.85
CA LYS A 90 6.17 14.30 7.53
C LYS A 90 5.10 14.77 6.53
N ILE A 91 4.83 13.98 5.49
CA ILE A 91 3.80 14.30 4.50
C ILE A 91 2.40 14.25 5.11
N GLU A 92 2.09 13.23 5.95
CA GLU A 92 0.80 13.17 6.64
C GLU A 92 0.57 14.41 7.53
N LYS A 93 1.60 14.86 8.26
CA LYS A 93 1.55 16.09 9.06
C LYS A 93 1.29 17.32 8.18
N LEU A 94 1.99 17.45 7.05
CA LEU A 94 1.78 18.55 6.10
C LEU A 94 0.33 18.58 5.59
N ILE A 95 -0.22 17.43 5.19
CA ILE A 95 -1.61 17.32 4.72
C ILE A 95 -2.58 17.77 5.81
N LYS A 96 -2.43 17.26 7.04
CA LYS A 96 -3.29 17.63 8.18
C LYS A 96 -3.26 19.11 8.50
N LEU A 97 -2.09 19.74 8.33
CA LEU A 97 -1.90 21.17 8.62
C LEU A 97 -2.44 22.07 7.50
N LYS A 98 -2.24 21.69 6.24
CA LYS A 98 -2.47 22.58 5.08
C LYS A 98 -3.72 22.27 4.26
N VAL A 99 -4.31 21.08 4.40
CA VAL A 99 -5.45 20.64 3.59
C VAL A 99 -6.74 20.68 4.40
N LYS A 100 -7.70 21.53 4.00
CA LYS A 100 -9.00 21.66 4.70
C LYS A 100 -9.82 20.36 4.68
N LYS A 101 -9.79 19.61 3.58
CA LYS A 101 -10.56 18.37 3.39
C LYS A 101 -9.65 17.23 2.91
N TYR A 102 -9.41 16.24 3.76
CA TYR A 102 -8.53 15.12 3.43
C TYR A 102 -9.05 13.76 3.94
N ILE A 103 -8.57 12.70 3.33
CA ILE A 103 -8.58 11.34 3.86
C ILE A 103 -7.17 10.79 3.68
N ILE A 104 -6.57 10.27 4.74
CA ILE A 104 -5.30 9.56 4.69
C ILE A 104 -5.61 8.06 4.78
N ILE A 105 -5.23 7.30 3.75
CA ILE A 105 -5.40 5.85 3.72
C ILE A 105 -4.04 5.19 3.85
N ARG A 106 -3.85 4.47 4.93
CA ARG A 106 -2.63 3.71 5.19
C ARG A 106 -2.83 2.27 4.79
N LEU A 107 -1.94 1.78 3.94
CA LEU A 107 -2.00 0.45 3.34
C LEU A 107 -0.82 -0.42 3.82
N PRO A 108 -1.01 -1.75 3.93
CA PRO A 108 0.04 -2.71 4.21
C PRO A 108 0.83 -3.05 2.93
N GLU A 109 1.44 -4.24 2.88
CA GLU A 109 2.06 -4.78 1.66
C GLU A 109 0.99 -5.11 0.60
N LEU A 110 1.22 -4.67 -0.63
CA LEU A 110 0.26 -4.87 -1.72
C LEU A 110 0.72 -5.97 -2.68
N VAL A 111 -0.22 -6.78 -3.10
CA VAL A 111 -0.03 -7.85 -4.09
C VAL A 111 -0.80 -7.50 -5.36
N GLY A 112 -0.16 -7.67 -6.50
CA GLY A 112 -0.77 -7.39 -7.80
C GLY A 112 0.25 -7.41 -8.93
N SER A 113 -0.23 -7.29 -10.18
CA SER A 113 0.65 -7.26 -11.34
C SER A 113 1.47 -5.97 -11.39
N ASN A 114 2.71 -6.03 -10.93
CA ASN A 114 3.67 -4.93 -11.01
C ASN A 114 5.10 -5.46 -11.17
N LYS A 115 5.97 -4.62 -11.74
CA LYS A 115 7.39 -4.98 -11.99
C LYS A 115 8.35 -4.51 -10.90
N ASN A 116 7.86 -3.96 -9.77
CA ASN A 116 8.73 -3.46 -8.70
C ASN A 116 9.36 -4.63 -7.94
N PRO A 117 10.67 -4.91 -8.08
CA PRO A 117 11.34 -6.04 -7.43
C PRO A 117 11.44 -5.86 -5.90
N ASN A 118 11.24 -4.65 -5.40
CA ASN A 118 11.37 -4.30 -3.99
C ASN A 118 10.08 -4.54 -3.17
N THR A 119 8.98 -4.98 -3.81
CA THR A 119 7.82 -5.45 -3.04
C THR A 119 8.12 -6.84 -2.49
N LEU A 120 7.64 -7.15 -1.29
CA LEU A 120 7.96 -8.40 -0.59
C LEU A 120 7.72 -9.65 -1.45
N VAL A 121 6.55 -9.73 -2.07
CA VAL A 121 6.16 -10.93 -2.84
C VAL A 121 6.97 -11.04 -4.12
N ASN A 122 7.18 -9.93 -4.86
CA ASN A 122 8.06 -9.93 -6.03
C ASN A 122 9.51 -10.29 -5.66
N PHE A 123 10.00 -9.78 -4.53
CA PHE A 123 11.33 -10.14 -4.02
C PHE A 123 11.46 -11.65 -3.83
N PHE A 124 10.51 -12.29 -3.13
CA PHE A 124 10.54 -13.74 -2.93
C PHE A 124 10.41 -14.50 -4.25
N TYR A 125 9.46 -14.10 -5.10
CA TYR A 125 9.27 -14.73 -6.41
C TYR A 125 10.53 -14.67 -7.26
N ASN A 126 11.16 -13.50 -7.38
CA ASN A 126 12.40 -13.35 -8.16
C ASN A 126 13.54 -14.19 -7.59
N LYS A 127 13.69 -14.22 -6.24
CA LYS A 127 14.71 -15.06 -5.59
C LYS A 127 14.51 -16.56 -5.87
N ILE A 128 13.26 -17.03 -5.90
CA ILE A 128 12.93 -18.42 -6.27
C ILE A 128 13.29 -18.68 -7.73
N ILE A 129 12.83 -17.81 -8.66
CA ILE A 129 13.03 -18.01 -10.09
C ILE A 129 14.50 -17.96 -10.47
N GLU A 130 15.25 -17.01 -9.91
CA GLU A 130 16.68 -16.80 -10.16
C GLU A 130 17.60 -17.72 -9.32
N LYS A 131 17.02 -18.56 -8.43
CA LYS A 131 17.75 -19.43 -7.49
C LYS A 131 18.78 -18.67 -6.65
N LYS A 132 18.55 -17.38 -6.39
CA LYS A 132 19.45 -16.51 -5.62
C LYS A 132 19.22 -16.66 -4.13
N LYS A 133 20.30 -16.92 -3.37
CA LYS A 133 20.27 -17.02 -1.92
C LYS A 133 19.91 -15.69 -1.26
N PHE A 134 19.11 -15.73 -0.17
CA PHE A 134 18.73 -14.56 0.62
C PHE A 134 18.50 -14.89 2.10
N ASN A 135 18.35 -13.88 2.93
CA ASN A 135 18.00 -14.06 4.34
C ASN A 135 16.48 -13.99 4.51
N LEU A 136 15.91 -15.04 5.08
CA LEU A 136 14.48 -15.11 5.42
C LEU A 136 14.29 -14.92 6.93
N TRP A 137 13.60 -13.86 7.34
CA TRP A 137 13.15 -13.66 8.72
C TRP A 137 11.87 -14.46 8.97
N ILE A 138 12.04 -15.72 9.38
CA ILE A 138 10.97 -16.73 9.44
C ILE A 138 9.80 -16.34 10.34
N ASN A 139 10.06 -15.58 11.41
CA ASN A 139 9.05 -15.12 12.37
C ASN A 139 8.50 -13.71 12.08
N ALA A 140 8.91 -13.10 10.97
CA ALA A 140 8.38 -11.80 10.57
C ALA A 140 6.95 -11.94 10.03
N LYS A 141 5.99 -11.25 10.64
CA LYS A 141 4.60 -11.22 10.16
C LYS A 141 4.38 -10.09 9.18
N ARG A 142 3.57 -10.34 8.16
CA ARG A 142 3.20 -9.39 7.10
C ARG A 142 1.69 -9.40 6.89
N ASN A 143 1.13 -8.25 6.62
CA ASN A 143 -0.24 -8.11 6.17
C ASN A 143 -0.25 -7.85 4.67
N LEU A 144 -0.98 -8.66 3.92
CA LEU A 144 -1.05 -8.59 2.47
C LEU A 144 -2.46 -8.26 2.02
N LEU A 145 -2.57 -7.36 1.03
CA LEU A 145 -3.82 -7.03 0.36
C LEU A 145 -3.67 -7.14 -1.16
N ASP A 146 -4.66 -7.74 -1.80
CA ASP A 146 -4.85 -7.65 -3.25
C ASP A 146 -5.11 -6.19 -3.65
N ILE A 147 -4.46 -5.73 -4.69
CA ILE A 147 -4.64 -4.37 -5.22
C ILE A 147 -6.10 -4.07 -5.61
N GLU A 148 -6.86 -5.06 -6.07
CA GLU A 148 -8.27 -4.88 -6.43
C GLU A 148 -9.14 -4.67 -5.18
N ASP A 149 -8.85 -5.41 -4.09
CA ASP A 149 -9.52 -5.21 -2.81
C ASP A 149 -9.19 -3.83 -2.23
N VAL A 150 -7.94 -3.38 -2.37
CA VAL A 150 -7.54 -2.01 -1.98
C VAL A 150 -8.36 -0.96 -2.71
N VAL A 151 -8.56 -1.11 -4.02
CA VAL A 151 -9.39 -0.17 -4.80
C VAL A 151 -10.82 -0.16 -4.29
N LYS A 152 -11.45 -1.33 -4.09
CA LYS A 152 -12.81 -1.45 -3.56
C LYS A 152 -12.94 -0.79 -2.19
N MET A 153 -12.08 -1.16 -1.24
CA MET A 153 -12.08 -0.62 0.12
C MET A 153 -11.87 0.90 0.14
N THR A 154 -10.92 1.39 -0.66
CA THR A 154 -10.65 2.82 -0.75
C THR A 154 -11.88 3.59 -1.21
N ILE A 155 -12.52 3.18 -2.30
CA ILE A 155 -13.74 3.82 -2.82
C ILE A 155 -14.85 3.80 -1.77
N TYR A 156 -15.07 2.67 -1.12
CA TYR A 156 -16.08 2.50 -0.08
C TYR A 156 -15.89 3.50 1.06
N TYR A 157 -14.69 3.55 1.64
CA TYR A 157 -14.40 4.45 2.76
C TYR A 157 -14.32 5.92 2.37
N VAL A 158 -13.84 6.23 1.17
CA VAL A 158 -13.88 7.60 0.63
C VAL A 158 -15.31 8.09 0.51
N ASN A 159 -16.24 7.22 0.08
CA ASN A 159 -17.66 7.58 0.00
C ASN A 159 -18.29 7.80 1.38
N ILE A 160 -18.01 6.93 2.36
CA ILE A 160 -18.49 7.08 3.74
C ILE A 160 -17.98 8.39 4.38
N PHE A 161 -16.70 8.71 4.19
CA PHE A 161 -16.05 9.85 4.81
C PHE A 161 -15.90 11.06 3.90
N LYS A 162 -16.70 11.15 2.80
CA LYS A 162 -16.54 12.24 1.83
C LYS A 162 -16.65 13.64 2.44
N ASN A 163 -17.40 13.81 3.53
CA ASN A 163 -17.61 15.08 4.21
C ASN A 163 -16.79 15.26 5.50
N LYS A 164 -15.93 14.28 5.85
CA LYS A 164 -15.13 14.28 7.09
C LYS A 164 -13.65 14.11 6.78
N ASN A 165 -12.80 14.70 7.62
CA ASN A 165 -11.37 14.39 7.63
C ASN A 165 -11.15 13.08 8.41
N LYS A 166 -10.37 12.15 7.85
CA LYS A 166 -10.18 10.85 8.47
C LYS A 166 -8.83 10.23 8.10
N ASP A 167 -8.20 9.61 9.09
CA ASP A 167 -7.12 8.65 8.90
C ASP A 167 -7.72 7.24 8.94
N ILE A 168 -7.37 6.39 7.98
CA ILE A 168 -7.95 5.06 7.82
C ILE A 168 -6.82 4.06 7.59
N ASN A 169 -6.74 3.04 8.43
CA ASN A 169 -5.83 1.93 8.22
C ASN A 169 -6.64 0.76 7.62
N LEU A 170 -6.33 0.38 6.40
CA LEU A 170 -6.97 -0.72 5.71
C LEU A 170 -6.04 -1.92 5.69
N LEU A 171 -6.43 -3.00 6.35
CA LEU A 171 -5.66 -4.22 6.46
C LEU A 171 -6.54 -5.44 6.17
N ASN A 172 -5.90 -6.52 5.74
CA ASN A 172 -6.47 -7.85 5.83
C ASN A 172 -6.71 -8.21 7.31
N THR A 173 -7.70 -9.01 7.58
CA THR A 173 -7.98 -9.51 8.93
C THR A 173 -6.90 -10.46 9.47
N LYS A 174 -6.06 -11.02 8.60
CA LYS A 174 -4.99 -11.97 8.94
C LYS A 174 -3.60 -11.42 8.60
N PHE A 175 -2.63 -11.75 9.46
CA PHE A 175 -1.20 -11.57 9.21
C PHE A 175 -0.58 -12.93 8.89
N TYR A 176 0.33 -12.97 7.93
CA TYR A 176 1.04 -14.15 7.47
C TYR A 176 2.51 -14.12 7.88
N TYR A 177 3.08 -15.24 8.26
CA TYR A 177 4.53 -15.33 8.42
C TYR A 177 5.23 -15.23 7.04
N ALA A 178 6.44 -14.64 7.04
CA ALA A 178 7.22 -14.57 5.82
C ALA A 178 7.54 -15.95 5.24
N SER A 179 7.75 -16.96 6.10
CA SER A 179 7.88 -18.36 5.70
C SER A 179 6.61 -18.91 5.04
N GLU A 180 5.43 -18.61 5.57
CA GLU A 180 4.13 -19.04 5.00
C GLU A 180 3.93 -18.46 3.60
N ILE A 181 4.32 -17.20 3.38
CA ILE A 181 4.26 -16.56 2.06
C ILE A 181 5.21 -17.24 1.07
N LEU A 182 6.44 -17.52 1.53
CA LEU A 182 7.46 -18.17 0.71
C LEU A 182 7.04 -19.60 0.32
N GLU A 183 6.57 -20.41 1.27
CA GLU A 183 6.08 -21.77 1.05
C GLU A 183 4.94 -21.82 0.01
N ASN A 184 4.01 -20.86 0.05
CA ASN A 184 2.95 -20.77 -0.94
C ASN A 184 3.50 -20.44 -2.33
N LEU A 185 4.52 -19.55 -2.44
CA LEU A 185 5.17 -19.25 -3.70
C LEU A 185 5.95 -20.46 -4.26
N GLU A 186 6.65 -21.22 -3.40
CA GLU A 186 7.33 -22.45 -3.80
C GLU A 186 6.35 -23.48 -4.41
N LYS A 187 5.19 -23.66 -3.76
CA LYS A 187 4.13 -24.54 -4.28
C LYS A 187 3.60 -24.08 -5.64
N ILE A 188 3.41 -22.78 -5.82
CA ILE A 188 2.90 -22.18 -7.06
C ILE A 188 3.92 -22.29 -8.19
N THR A 189 5.18 -21.97 -7.90
CA THR A 189 6.27 -21.97 -8.90
C THR A 189 6.84 -23.35 -9.17
N LYS A 190 6.53 -24.35 -8.32
CA LYS A 190 7.14 -25.69 -8.32
C LYS A 190 8.67 -25.65 -8.18
N LYS A 191 9.22 -24.60 -7.58
CA LYS A 191 10.65 -24.38 -7.36
C LYS A 191 10.93 -24.11 -5.89
N LYS A 192 12.11 -24.53 -5.42
CA LYS A 192 12.57 -24.29 -4.04
C LYS A 192 13.41 -23.03 -3.93
N ALA A 193 13.18 -22.28 -2.86
CA ALA A 193 14.00 -21.12 -2.51
C ALA A 193 15.29 -21.56 -1.82
N VAL A 194 16.36 -20.81 -2.05
CA VAL A 194 17.63 -20.95 -1.31
C VAL A 194 17.76 -19.80 -0.32
N PHE A 195 17.75 -20.09 0.99
CA PHE A 195 17.77 -19.02 1.98
C PHE A 195 18.47 -19.43 3.30
N ASN A 196 18.98 -18.41 4.01
CA ASN A 196 19.41 -18.56 5.39
C ASN A 196 18.25 -18.17 6.31
N LYS A 197 17.94 -19.02 7.29
CA LYS A 197 16.94 -18.72 8.32
C LYS A 197 17.50 -17.66 9.27
N LYS A 198 16.75 -16.57 9.47
CA LYS A 198 17.02 -15.54 10.46
C LYS A 198 15.80 -15.36 11.36
N LYS A 199 16.01 -14.99 12.62
CA LYS A 199 14.96 -14.59 13.55
C LYS A 199 15.13 -13.12 13.90
N ILE A 200 14.03 -12.37 13.95
CA ILE A 200 14.03 -11.02 14.52
C ILE A 200 13.44 -11.09 15.93
N LYS A 201 13.85 -10.18 16.80
CA LYS A 201 13.19 -10.02 18.11
C LYS A 201 11.71 -9.79 17.86
N SER A 202 10.88 -10.60 18.52
CA SER A 202 9.41 -10.48 18.41
C SER A 202 8.99 -9.08 18.78
N TYR A 203 8.28 -8.44 17.90
CA TYR A 203 7.83 -7.11 18.14
C TYR A 203 6.32 -7.02 17.81
N LYS A 204 5.56 -6.54 18.81
CA LYS A 204 4.11 -6.48 18.73
C LYS A 204 3.69 -5.25 17.94
N PHE A 205 3.38 -5.47 16.69
CA PHE A 205 2.86 -4.46 15.79
C PHE A 205 1.33 -4.39 15.94
N LYS A 206 0.85 -3.42 16.72
CA LYS A 206 -0.59 -3.22 16.89
C LYS A 206 -1.05 -2.09 15.97
N ILE A 207 -1.86 -2.43 14.98
CA ILE A 207 -2.57 -1.45 14.15
C ILE A 207 -4.06 -1.68 14.34
N LYS A 208 -4.78 -0.60 14.61
CA LYS A 208 -6.24 -0.62 14.56
C LYS A 208 -6.66 -0.73 13.09
N ASN A 209 -7.32 -1.81 12.74
CA ASN A 209 -7.91 -1.98 11.42
C ASN A 209 -9.28 -1.28 11.40
N GLU A 210 -9.47 -0.33 10.49
CA GLU A 210 -10.77 0.34 10.30
C GLU A 210 -11.73 -0.47 9.44
N LEU A 211 -11.29 -1.58 8.85
CA LEU A 211 -12.14 -2.46 8.07
C LEU A 211 -13.19 -3.13 8.99
N LYS A 212 -14.44 -2.79 8.79
CA LYS A 212 -15.57 -3.32 9.55
C LYS A 212 -16.16 -4.55 8.87
N SER A 213 -16.79 -5.44 9.66
CA SER A 213 -17.48 -6.63 9.14
C SER A 213 -18.52 -6.28 8.07
N LYS A 214 -19.25 -5.18 8.26
CA LYS A 214 -20.17 -4.66 7.24
C LYS A 214 -19.47 -4.38 5.90
N ALA A 215 -18.33 -3.69 5.93
CA ALA A 215 -17.56 -3.40 4.71
C ALA A 215 -17.04 -4.68 4.02
N ILE A 216 -16.63 -5.68 4.80
CA ILE A 216 -16.23 -6.99 4.27
C ILE A 216 -17.38 -7.63 3.51
N LYS A 217 -18.59 -7.61 4.09
CA LYS A 217 -19.81 -8.15 3.47
C LYS A 217 -20.22 -7.34 2.23
N ASP A 218 -20.36 -6.03 2.36
CA ASP A 218 -20.81 -5.14 1.28
C ASP A 218 -19.88 -5.18 0.05
N LEU A 219 -18.59 -5.38 0.26
CA LEU A 219 -17.59 -5.47 -0.80
C LEU A 219 -17.28 -6.91 -1.24
N SER A 220 -17.94 -7.90 -0.66
CA SER A 220 -17.68 -9.33 -0.91
C SER A 220 -16.20 -9.70 -0.78
N LEU A 221 -15.51 -9.15 0.25
CA LEU A 221 -14.10 -9.44 0.49
C LEU A 221 -13.94 -10.84 1.12
N ARG A 222 -13.04 -11.64 0.56
CA ARG A 222 -12.87 -13.04 0.97
C ARG A 222 -11.59 -13.23 1.80
N PHE A 223 -11.48 -12.58 2.96
CA PHE A 223 -10.33 -12.73 3.88
C PHE A 223 -10.39 -14.03 4.70
N ASN A 224 -10.50 -15.16 4.01
CA ASN A 224 -10.54 -16.49 4.58
C ASN A 224 -9.14 -17.17 4.60
N LYS A 225 -9.10 -18.46 5.00
CA LYS A 225 -7.84 -19.24 5.04
C LYS A 225 -7.16 -19.37 3.67
N SER A 226 -7.92 -19.35 2.57
CA SER A 226 -7.39 -19.49 1.21
C SER A 226 -6.94 -18.17 0.57
N TYR A 227 -7.18 -17.02 1.21
CA TYR A 227 -6.90 -15.71 0.62
C TYR A 227 -5.45 -15.56 0.14
N LEU A 228 -4.46 -15.94 0.97
CA LEU A 228 -3.05 -15.87 0.60
C LEU A 228 -2.78 -16.66 -0.69
N ASN A 229 -3.20 -17.92 -0.72
CA ASN A 229 -3.00 -18.79 -1.88
C ASN A 229 -3.69 -18.21 -3.13
N HIS A 230 -4.93 -17.72 -2.95
CA HIS A 230 -5.70 -17.11 -4.04
C HIS A 230 -4.98 -15.92 -4.66
N ILE A 231 -4.55 -14.94 -3.87
CA ILE A 231 -3.89 -13.75 -4.41
C ILE A 231 -2.51 -14.06 -5.01
N LEU A 232 -1.78 -15.03 -4.45
CA LEU A 232 -0.50 -15.43 -5.00
C LEU A 232 -0.68 -16.19 -6.32
N LYS A 233 -1.61 -17.13 -6.41
CA LYS A 233 -1.94 -17.82 -7.69
C LYS A 233 -2.37 -16.85 -8.76
N LYS A 234 -3.21 -15.88 -8.44
CA LYS A 234 -3.72 -14.87 -9.37
C LYS A 234 -2.61 -14.11 -10.11
N TYR A 235 -1.48 -13.85 -9.46
CA TYR A 235 -0.43 -13.01 -10.03
C TYR A 235 0.89 -13.72 -10.35
N TYR A 236 1.15 -14.91 -9.79
CA TYR A 236 2.43 -15.61 -9.87
C TYR A 236 2.35 -17.03 -10.42
N ASN A 237 1.14 -17.53 -10.71
CA ASN A 237 0.96 -18.80 -11.43
C ASN A 237 1.11 -18.53 -12.94
N LYS A 238 2.33 -18.70 -13.44
CA LYS A 238 2.66 -18.55 -14.86
C LYS A 238 3.10 -19.88 -15.42
#